data_b83bdfe317075cfe738cfa9801fd9857
#
_entry.id   b83bdfe317075cfe738cfa9801fd9857
#
_cell.length_a   1.000
_cell.length_b   1.000
_cell.length_c   1.000
_cell.angle_alpha   90.00
_cell.angle_beta   90.00
_cell.angle_gamma   90.00
#
_symmetry.space_group_name_H-M   'P 1'
#
loop_
_entity.id
_entity.type
_entity.pdbx_description
1 polymer ?
#
loop_
_entity_poly.entity_id
_entity_poly.type
_entity_poly.pdbx_seq_one_letter_code
_entity_poly.pdbx_strand_id
1 'polypeptide(L)'
;TIKSGSIVSPELPIEFINTGELDIKTTYVLPVTIKSVEGIGVLQSAKTYYYVFRGASLINVVCNISRNRAYPDFKNDSKFNNLTENTMEILFKANSFPNTLNTLMGIESNYLLRIGDATIPNNQLQVATSVNNCTSADLQLESGKWYHVAVAFNKGNVKVYINGVEKLSGSTGKSSVSLGAKHTNEEDGSRCFWVGYSYKDDRYFDGVVSEVRIWNRALTAEERRNFRTARRRLDRRNWRIQILQELFSEEISKV
;
A
#
# COMPACT_ATOMS: atom_id res chain seq x y z
N THR A 1 7.26 5.21 34.84
CA THR A 1 7.71 6.32 35.70
C THR A 1 8.11 7.48 34.81
N ILE A 2 7.61 8.68 35.06
CA ILE A 2 8.07 9.92 34.43
C ILE A 2 9.34 10.34 35.17
N LYS A 3 10.44 10.54 34.43
CA LYS A 3 11.71 10.98 35.02
C LYS A 3 11.59 12.40 35.56
N SER A 4 12.28 12.71 36.66
CA SER A 4 12.36 14.07 37.19
C SER A 4 12.84 15.04 36.10
N GLY A 5 12.13 16.16 35.93
CA GLY A 5 12.40 17.15 34.88
C GLY A 5 11.75 16.84 33.51
N SER A 6 11.07 15.69 33.34
CA SER A 6 10.30 15.36 32.14
C SER A 6 8.81 15.65 32.35
N ILE A 7 8.17 16.20 31.32
CA ILE A 7 6.71 16.40 31.28
C ILE A 7 5.99 15.28 30.49
N VAL A 8 6.74 14.32 29.97
CA VAL A 8 6.23 13.23 29.12
C VAL A 8 6.71 11.88 29.67
N SER A 9 5.82 10.91 29.75
CA SER A 9 6.19 9.51 30.04
C SER A 9 6.85 8.85 28.82
N PRO A 10 7.66 7.80 29.03
CA PRO A 10 7.99 6.89 27.94
C PRO A 10 6.71 6.24 27.38
N GLU A 11 6.78 5.75 26.15
CA GLU A 11 5.69 5.00 25.55
C GLU A 11 5.35 3.78 26.43
N LEU A 12 4.05 3.56 26.62
CA LEU A 12 3.52 2.36 27.27
C LEU A 12 3.01 1.42 26.18
N PRO A 13 3.76 0.38 25.81
CA PRO A 13 3.29 -0.59 24.85
C PRO A 13 2.12 -1.39 25.42
N ILE A 14 1.05 -1.52 24.63
CA ILE A 14 -0.10 -2.38 24.96
C ILE A 14 -0.14 -3.48 23.88
N GLU A 15 0.05 -4.71 24.29
CA GLU A 15 -0.04 -5.87 23.43
C GLU A 15 -1.41 -6.54 23.59
N PHE A 16 -2.08 -6.78 22.48
CA PHE A 16 -3.32 -7.56 22.44
C PHE A 16 -2.98 -9.02 22.18
N ILE A 17 -3.23 -9.87 23.15
CA ILE A 17 -3.05 -11.32 23.07
C ILE A 17 -4.38 -12.00 22.75
N ASN A 18 -4.35 -13.23 22.21
CA ASN A 18 -5.53 -14.06 21.90
C ASN A 18 -6.54 -13.37 20.95
N THR A 19 -6.04 -12.53 20.06
CA THR A 19 -6.90 -11.79 19.11
C THR A 19 -7.59 -12.67 18.07
N GLY A 20 -7.17 -13.93 17.92
CA GLY A 20 -7.78 -14.90 17.01
C GLY A 20 -9.20 -15.34 17.40
N GLU A 21 -9.60 -15.14 18.67
CA GLU A 21 -10.93 -15.46 19.18
C GLU A 21 -11.94 -14.32 18.97
N LEU A 22 -11.48 -13.17 18.49
CA LEU A 22 -12.33 -12.00 18.30
C LEU A 22 -13.16 -12.12 17.01
N ASP A 23 -14.47 -11.87 17.12
CA ASP A 23 -15.35 -11.80 15.95
C ASP A 23 -14.98 -10.59 15.07
N ILE A 24 -14.76 -10.84 13.78
CA ILE A 24 -14.38 -9.82 12.79
C ILE A 24 -15.48 -8.76 12.54
N LYS A 25 -16.74 -9.09 12.83
CA LYS A 25 -17.88 -8.19 12.67
C LYS A 25 -18.16 -7.35 13.91
N THR A 26 -17.65 -7.77 15.05
CA THR A 26 -17.88 -7.11 16.34
C THR A 26 -16.83 -6.04 16.61
N THR A 27 -17.29 -4.88 17.06
CA THR A 27 -16.41 -3.81 17.53
C THR A 27 -16.19 -3.95 19.02
N TYR A 28 -14.93 -4.10 19.41
CA TYR A 28 -14.51 -4.20 20.81
C TYR A 28 -13.97 -2.87 21.28
N VAL A 29 -14.17 -2.58 22.57
CA VAL A 29 -13.64 -1.39 23.22
C VAL A 29 -12.88 -1.81 24.46
N LEU A 30 -11.60 -1.49 24.53
CA LEU A 30 -10.78 -1.67 25.73
C LEU A 30 -10.56 -0.32 26.41
N PRO A 31 -11.18 -0.05 27.56
CA PRO A 31 -10.87 1.14 28.36
C PRO A 31 -9.56 0.90 29.14
N VAL A 32 -8.63 1.83 29.02
CA VAL A 32 -7.42 1.88 29.85
C VAL A 32 -7.51 3.12 30.72
N THR A 33 -7.62 2.92 32.03
CA THR A 33 -7.89 3.99 33.00
C THR A 33 -6.72 4.14 33.97
N ILE A 34 -6.31 5.37 34.22
CA ILE A 34 -5.36 5.69 35.30
C ILE A 34 -6.05 5.41 36.64
N LYS A 35 -5.56 4.41 37.37
CA LYS A 35 -6.16 3.99 38.65
C LYS A 35 -5.88 4.98 39.76
N SER A 36 -4.63 5.37 39.89
CA SER A 36 -4.17 6.30 40.93
C SER A 36 -2.89 7.00 40.50
N VAL A 37 -2.70 8.21 41.00
CA VAL A 37 -1.47 9.01 40.86
C VAL A 37 -1.12 9.59 42.22
N GLU A 38 0.15 9.55 42.58
CA GLU A 38 0.65 10.15 43.83
C GLU A 38 1.16 11.58 43.57
N GLY A 39 0.86 12.49 44.46
CA GLY A 39 1.44 13.83 44.49
C GLY A 39 0.76 14.88 43.60
N ILE A 40 -0.06 14.49 42.62
CA ILE A 40 -0.80 15.41 41.74
C ILE A 40 -2.21 14.90 41.43
N GLY A 41 -3.09 15.80 41.03
CA GLY A 41 -4.46 15.46 40.61
C GLY A 41 -4.49 14.82 39.21
N VAL A 42 -5.48 13.97 38.96
CA VAL A 42 -5.77 13.42 37.65
C VAL A 42 -6.88 14.21 36.99
N LEU A 43 -6.66 14.67 35.77
CA LEU A 43 -7.70 15.31 34.96
C LEU A 43 -8.76 14.24 34.61
N GLN A 44 -9.97 14.36 35.16
CA GLN A 44 -11.01 13.34 35.03
C GLN A 44 -11.45 13.12 33.58
N SER A 45 -11.48 14.16 32.75
CA SER A 45 -11.81 14.07 31.32
C SER A 45 -10.77 13.32 30.47
N ALA A 46 -9.54 13.17 30.96
CA ALA A 46 -8.45 12.47 30.29
C ALA A 46 -7.96 11.23 31.05
N LYS A 47 -8.71 10.81 32.08
CA LYS A 47 -8.35 9.69 32.94
C LYS A 47 -8.41 8.33 32.21
N THR A 48 -9.31 8.19 31.24
CA THR A 48 -9.56 6.94 30.53
C THR A 48 -9.30 7.12 29.05
N TYR A 49 -8.49 6.24 28.48
CA TYR A 49 -8.28 6.14 27.04
C TYR A 49 -8.98 4.88 26.51
N TYR A 50 -9.69 4.98 25.40
CA TYR A 50 -10.45 3.89 24.79
C TYR A 50 -9.76 3.40 23.53
N TYR A 51 -9.30 2.14 23.54
CA TYR A 51 -8.85 1.46 22.33
C TYR A 51 -10.06 0.78 21.68
N VAL A 52 -10.40 1.24 20.48
CA VAL A 52 -11.50 0.66 19.69
C VAL A 52 -10.90 -0.18 18.58
N PHE A 53 -11.24 -1.46 18.54
CA PHE A 53 -10.70 -2.41 17.56
C PHE A 53 -11.74 -3.46 17.17
N ARG A 54 -11.46 -4.18 16.08
CA ARG A 54 -12.23 -5.34 15.65
C ARG A 54 -11.29 -6.52 15.52
N GLY A 55 -11.83 -7.72 15.63
CA GLY A 55 -11.11 -8.93 15.25
C GLY A 55 -10.60 -8.74 13.81
N ALA A 56 -9.32 -8.97 13.57
CA ALA A 56 -8.79 -9.03 12.24
C ALA A 56 -8.99 -10.45 11.73
N SER A 57 -9.65 -10.61 10.59
CA SER A 57 -9.51 -11.84 9.83
C SER A 57 -8.02 -11.96 9.45
N LEU A 58 -7.36 -12.99 9.93
CA LEU A 58 -6.06 -13.37 9.40
C LEU A 58 -6.32 -13.82 7.96
N ILE A 59 -6.06 -12.93 7.01
CA ILE A 59 -6.02 -13.32 5.60
C ILE A 59 -4.74 -14.14 5.45
N ASN A 60 -4.84 -15.45 5.66
CA ASN A 60 -3.76 -16.40 5.43
C ASN A 60 -3.61 -16.78 3.96
N VAL A 61 -4.39 -16.13 3.09
CA VAL A 61 -4.40 -16.38 1.66
C VAL A 61 -3.71 -15.22 0.95
N VAL A 62 -2.75 -15.56 0.12
CA VAL A 62 -2.07 -14.63 -0.78
C VAL A 62 -2.33 -15.04 -2.23
N CYS A 63 -2.45 -14.05 -3.11
CA CYS A 63 -2.64 -14.31 -4.52
C CYS A 63 -1.31 -14.72 -5.16
N ASN A 64 -1.23 -15.94 -5.71
CA ASN A 64 -0.14 -16.30 -6.58
C ASN A 64 -0.39 -15.64 -7.95
N ILE A 65 0.45 -14.67 -8.28
CA ILE A 65 0.31 -13.91 -9.53
C ILE A 65 1.40 -14.26 -10.56
N SER A 66 2.18 -15.32 -10.30
CA SER A 66 3.17 -15.83 -11.25
C SER A 66 2.48 -16.25 -12.56
N ARG A 67 2.78 -15.54 -13.66
CA ARG A 67 2.10 -15.68 -14.96
C ARG A 67 0.58 -15.47 -14.92
N ASN A 68 0.09 -14.84 -13.87
CA ASN A 68 -1.27 -14.39 -13.71
C ASN A 68 -1.32 -12.86 -13.62
N ARG A 69 -2.49 -12.32 -13.78
CA ARG A 69 -2.72 -10.89 -13.77
C ARG A 69 -4.06 -10.57 -13.11
N ALA A 70 -4.14 -9.40 -12.52
CA ALA A 70 -5.39 -8.86 -12.03
C ALA A 70 -5.54 -7.42 -12.50
N TYR A 71 -6.77 -6.94 -12.66
CA TYR A 71 -7.04 -5.55 -12.96
C TYR A 71 -8.33 -5.08 -12.29
N PRO A 72 -8.35 -3.86 -11.75
CA PRO A 72 -9.59 -3.19 -11.44
C PRO A 72 -10.14 -2.57 -12.73
N ASP A 73 -11.37 -2.88 -13.08
CA ASP A 73 -12.02 -2.17 -14.18
C ASP A 73 -12.54 -0.81 -13.69
N PHE A 74 -11.73 0.21 -13.85
CA PHE A 74 -12.10 1.58 -13.49
C PHE A 74 -13.15 2.21 -14.45
N LYS A 75 -13.57 1.49 -15.50
CA LYS A 75 -14.63 1.88 -16.45
C LYS A 75 -14.45 3.28 -17.04
N ASN A 76 -13.20 3.74 -17.13
CA ASN A 76 -12.86 5.11 -17.57
C ASN A 76 -13.52 6.22 -16.71
N ASP A 77 -13.81 5.94 -15.44
CA ASP A 77 -14.36 6.92 -14.52
C ASP A 77 -13.35 8.06 -14.29
N SER A 78 -13.80 9.29 -14.53
CA SER A 78 -12.98 10.50 -14.46
C SER A 78 -12.34 10.75 -13.09
N LYS A 79 -12.90 10.17 -12.00
CA LYS A 79 -12.36 10.31 -10.65
C LYS A 79 -10.96 9.68 -10.49
N PHE A 80 -10.57 8.77 -11.39
CA PHE A 80 -9.25 8.14 -11.40
C PHE A 80 -8.24 8.81 -12.32
N ASN A 81 -8.65 9.89 -13.00
CA ASN A 81 -7.85 10.59 -13.97
C ASN A 81 -7.40 11.97 -13.48
N ASN A 82 -6.29 12.46 -14.04
CA ASN A 82 -5.71 13.77 -13.72
C ASN A 82 -5.45 13.97 -12.21
N LEU A 83 -5.03 12.91 -11.53
CA LEU A 83 -4.71 12.95 -10.11
C LEU A 83 -3.42 13.73 -9.92
N THR A 84 -3.50 14.87 -9.24
CA THR A 84 -2.32 15.65 -8.84
C THR A 84 -1.64 15.09 -7.59
N GLU A 85 -2.37 14.24 -6.85
CA GLU A 85 -1.87 13.47 -5.72
C GLU A 85 -2.38 12.03 -5.81
N ASN A 86 -1.52 11.08 -5.47
CA ASN A 86 -1.86 9.66 -5.45
C ASN A 86 -0.89 8.91 -4.54
N THR A 87 -1.32 7.79 -3.99
CA THR A 87 -0.41 6.79 -3.41
C THR A 87 -0.83 5.42 -3.89
N MET A 88 0.13 4.67 -4.43
CA MET A 88 0.00 3.24 -4.72
C MET A 88 0.79 2.46 -3.69
N GLU A 89 0.18 1.42 -3.11
CA GLU A 89 0.80 0.52 -2.14
C GLU A 89 0.60 -0.94 -2.55
N ILE A 90 1.65 -1.73 -2.39
CA ILE A 90 1.61 -3.18 -2.66
C ILE A 90 2.43 -3.93 -1.61
N LEU A 91 1.87 -5.02 -1.09
CA LEU A 91 2.57 -5.99 -0.25
C LEU A 91 2.76 -7.28 -1.04
N PHE A 92 4.01 -7.61 -1.33
CA PHE A 92 4.36 -8.73 -2.21
C PHE A 92 5.63 -9.46 -1.78
N LYS A 93 5.82 -10.65 -2.32
CA LYS A 93 7.05 -11.42 -2.25
C LYS A 93 7.37 -11.96 -3.64
N ALA A 94 8.51 -11.58 -4.20
CA ALA A 94 8.99 -12.12 -5.47
C ALA A 94 9.59 -13.53 -5.26
N ASN A 95 9.26 -14.48 -6.12
CA ASN A 95 9.94 -15.77 -6.19
C ASN A 95 11.29 -15.59 -6.91
N SER A 96 11.27 -14.87 -8.02
CA SER A 96 12.45 -14.54 -8.81
C SER A 96 12.20 -13.25 -9.63
N PHE A 97 13.23 -12.80 -10.35
CA PHE A 97 13.16 -11.70 -11.31
C PHE A 97 13.57 -12.21 -12.70
N PRO A 98 12.73 -13.04 -13.34
CA PRO A 98 13.12 -13.78 -14.55
C PRO A 98 13.21 -12.90 -15.80
N ASN A 99 12.46 -11.80 -15.82
CA ASN A 99 12.37 -10.92 -16.98
C ASN A 99 13.27 -9.69 -16.82
N THR A 100 13.66 -9.10 -17.92
CA THR A 100 14.33 -7.78 -17.92
C THR A 100 13.46 -6.73 -17.23
N LEU A 101 12.11 -6.89 -17.35
CA LEU A 101 11.13 -6.03 -16.73
C LEU A 101 10.02 -6.89 -16.11
N ASN A 102 9.75 -6.68 -14.83
CA ASN A 102 8.69 -7.37 -14.09
C ASN A 102 7.71 -6.32 -13.55
N THR A 103 6.45 -6.38 -13.96
CA THR A 103 5.46 -5.38 -13.58
C THR A 103 4.86 -5.70 -12.22
N LEU A 104 4.88 -4.73 -11.30
CA LEU A 104 4.11 -4.85 -10.05
C LEU A 104 2.69 -4.32 -10.23
N MET A 105 2.52 -3.05 -10.60
CA MET A 105 1.19 -2.47 -10.84
C MET A 105 1.27 -1.14 -11.58
N GLY A 106 0.18 -0.77 -12.24
CA GLY A 106 0.02 0.51 -12.91
C GLY A 106 -0.29 0.40 -14.39
N ILE A 107 -0.05 1.48 -15.13
CA ILE A 107 -0.32 1.61 -16.57
C ILE A 107 0.99 1.88 -17.31
N GLU A 108 1.34 1.00 -18.22
CA GLU A 108 2.50 1.15 -19.10
C GLU A 108 2.46 2.45 -19.88
N SER A 109 3.62 3.11 -19.98
CA SER A 109 3.81 4.41 -20.62
C SER A 109 2.98 5.56 -20.01
N ASN A 110 2.45 5.39 -18.80
CA ASN A 110 1.72 6.43 -18.10
C ASN A 110 2.22 6.59 -16.66
N TYR A 111 1.95 5.60 -15.80
CA TYR A 111 2.39 5.57 -14.42
C TYR A 111 2.45 4.11 -13.96
N LEU A 112 3.65 3.56 -13.88
CA LEU A 112 3.90 2.14 -13.66
C LEU A 112 4.94 1.95 -12.57
N LEU A 113 4.63 1.06 -11.62
CA LEU A 113 5.61 0.51 -10.68
C LEU A 113 6.09 -0.82 -11.23
N ARG A 114 7.39 -0.93 -11.50
CA ARG A 114 8.02 -2.11 -12.10
C ARG A 114 9.36 -2.44 -11.46
N ILE A 115 9.87 -3.62 -11.71
CA ILE A 115 11.17 -4.10 -11.24
C ILE A 115 11.98 -4.47 -12.47
N GLY A 116 13.19 -3.91 -12.58
CA GLY A 116 14.08 -4.07 -13.74
C GLY A 116 13.73 -3.16 -14.92
N ASP A 117 14.71 -2.99 -15.78
CA ASP A 117 14.63 -2.39 -17.10
C ASP A 117 15.94 -2.70 -17.85
N ALA A 118 16.02 -2.40 -19.15
CA ALA A 118 17.20 -2.65 -19.97
C ALA A 118 18.48 -1.95 -19.44
N THR A 119 18.34 -0.86 -18.69
CA THR A 119 19.44 -0.02 -18.20
C THR A 119 19.70 -0.13 -16.69
N ILE A 120 18.92 -0.94 -15.98
CA ILE A 120 19.04 -1.15 -14.52
C ILE A 120 18.97 -2.64 -14.21
N PRO A 121 19.46 -3.08 -13.02
CA PRO A 121 19.35 -4.48 -12.59
C PRO A 121 17.91 -4.99 -12.61
N ASN A 122 17.73 -6.26 -12.96
CA ASN A 122 16.41 -6.91 -13.04
C ASN A 122 15.67 -7.06 -11.70
N ASN A 123 16.34 -6.78 -10.59
CA ASN A 123 15.78 -6.74 -9.23
C ASN A 123 15.61 -5.31 -8.68
N GLN A 124 15.84 -4.29 -9.47
CA GLN A 124 15.77 -2.89 -9.03
C GLN A 124 14.41 -2.26 -9.36
N LEU A 125 13.74 -1.75 -8.33
CA LEU A 125 12.43 -1.10 -8.47
C LEU A 125 12.56 0.24 -9.21
N GLN A 126 11.55 0.53 -10.04
CA GLN A 126 11.47 1.76 -10.80
C GLN A 126 10.03 2.27 -10.85
N VAL A 127 9.83 3.56 -10.68
CA VAL A 127 8.61 4.27 -11.03
C VAL A 127 8.78 4.82 -12.44
N ALA A 128 8.06 4.25 -13.39
CA ALA A 128 8.16 4.62 -14.80
C ALA A 128 6.98 5.46 -15.25
N THR A 129 7.26 6.52 -16.00
CA THR A 129 6.23 7.34 -16.64
C THR A 129 6.56 7.54 -18.12
N SER A 130 5.67 8.22 -18.85
CA SER A 130 5.94 8.61 -20.25
C SER A 130 6.99 9.71 -20.40
N VAL A 131 7.42 10.34 -19.33
CA VAL A 131 8.33 11.48 -19.35
C VAL A 131 9.67 11.14 -18.71
N ASN A 132 9.66 10.62 -17.50
CA ASN A 132 10.87 10.29 -16.74
C ASN A 132 10.67 9.06 -15.87
N ASN A 133 11.74 8.28 -15.68
CA ASN A 133 11.80 7.13 -14.81
C ASN A 133 12.58 7.48 -13.54
N CYS A 134 12.00 7.14 -12.38
CA CYS A 134 12.61 7.37 -11.08
C CYS A 134 13.07 6.04 -10.48
N THR A 135 14.37 5.90 -10.24
CA THR A 135 14.99 4.72 -9.63
C THR A 135 16.31 5.07 -8.93
N SER A 136 16.79 4.22 -8.07
CA SER A 136 18.13 4.28 -7.46
C SER A 136 18.60 2.90 -7.03
N ALA A 137 19.89 2.73 -6.76
CA ALA A 137 20.46 1.48 -6.27
C ALA A 137 19.87 1.05 -4.90
N ASP A 138 19.36 2.00 -4.09
CA ASP A 138 18.70 1.71 -2.81
C ASP A 138 17.33 1.03 -2.96
N LEU A 139 16.85 0.87 -4.19
CA LEU A 139 15.60 0.21 -4.54
C LEU A 139 15.80 -1.24 -5.03
N GLN A 140 16.98 -1.82 -4.83
CA GLN A 140 17.22 -3.24 -5.13
C GLN A 140 16.52 -4.14 -4.10
N LEU A 141 15.89 -5.20 -4.61
CA LEU A 141 15.11 -6.17 -3.86
C LEU A 141 15.76 -7.54 -3.91
N GLU A 142 15.45 -8.37 -2.92
CA GLU A 142 15.86 -9.77 -2.87
C GLU A 142 14.65 -10.68 -3.09
N SER A 143 14.82 -11.77 -3.83
CA SER A 143 13.78 -12.79 -3.95
C SER A 143 13.53 -13.51 -2.62
N GLY A 144 12.32 -14.04 -2.43
CA GLY A 144 11.94 -14.76 -1.23
C GLY A 144 11.60 -13.90 -0.01
N LYS A 145 11.79 -12.58 -0.09
CA LYS A 145 11.47 -11.64 1.01
C LYS A 145 10.16 -10.89 0.76
N TRP A 146 9.44 -10.62 1.85
CA TRP A 146 8.25 -9.76 1.81
C TRP A 146 8.64 -8.29 1.81
N TYR A 147 8.05 -7.53 0.90
CA TYR A 147 8.20 -6.08 0.80
C TYR A 147 6.85 -5.40 0.77
N HIS A 148 6.70 -4.39 1.62
CA HIS A 148 5.69 -3.36 1.45
C HIS A 148 6.32 -2.19 0.70
N VAL A 149 5.82 -1.93 -0.49
CA VAL A 149 6.25 -0.78 -1.29
C VAL A 149 5.11 0.22 -1.37
N ALA A 150 5.40 1.49 -1.11
CA ALA A 150 4.49 2.60 -1.29
C ALA A 150 5.13 3.66 -2.19
N VAL A 151 4.39 4.13 -3.19
CA VAL A 151 4.78 5.22 -4.08
C VAL A 151 3.79 6.37 -3.89
N ALA A 152 4.24 7.45 -3.27
CA ALA A 152 3.45 8.66 -3.10
C ALA A 152 3.81 9.67 -4.19
N PHE A 153 2.85 9.98 -5.03
CA PHE A 153 2.93 11.02 -6.06
C PHE A 153 2.31 12.32 -5.54
N ASN A 154 3.00 13.42 -5.68
CA ASN A 154 2.50 14.76 -5.33
C ASN A 154 3.01 15.78 -6.35
N LYS A 155 2.10 16.27 -7.21
CA LYS A 155 2.36 17.34 -8.19
C LYS A 155 3.66 17.13 -8.97
N GLY A 156 3.85 15.89 -9.48
CA GLY A 156 5.01 15.52 -10.29
C GLY A 156 6.19 14.94 -9.51
N ASN A 157 6.25 15.11 -8.21
CA ASN A 157 7.28 14.49 -7.39
C ASN A 157 6.79 13.14 -6.86
N VAL A 158 7.69 12.17 -6.84
CA VAL A 158 7.44 10.86 -6.24
C VAL A 158 8.37 10.61 -5.07
N LYS A 159 7.85 9.95 -4.05
CA LYS A 159 8.61 9.35 -2.98
C LYS A 159 8.32 7.87 -2.93
N VAL A 160 9.37 7.06 -2.92
CA VAL A 160 9.27 5.60 -2.83
C VAL A 160 9.71 5.14 -1.44
N TYR A 161 8.87 4.32 -0.84
CA TYR A 161 9.09 3.75 0.49
C TYR A 161 9.14 2.23 0.38
N ILE A 162 10.14 1.62 1.02
CA ILE A 162 10.22 0.17 1.20
C ILE A 162 10.14 -0.11 2.71
N ASN A 163 9.16 -0.92 3.11
CA ASN A 163 8.90 -1.26 4.51
C ASN A 163 8.80 -0.03 5.43
N GLY A 164 8.16 1.04 4.92
CA GLY A 164 7.96 2.29 5.64
C GLY A 164 9.15 3.26 5.65
N VAL A 165 10.29 2.87 5.09
CA VAL A 165 11.49 3.72 4.99
C VAL A 165 11.56 4.37 3.63
N GLU A 166 11.72 5.71 3.57
CA GLU A 166 11.95 6.46 2.32
C GLU A 166 13.28 6.04 1.70
N LYS A 167 13.24 5.58 0.45
CA LYS A 167 14.39 5.10 -0.31
C LYS A 167 14.69 5.96 -1.53
N LEU A 168 13.71 6.71 -2.03
CA LEU A 168 13.86 7.57 -3.19
C LEU A 168 12.94 8.79 -3.06
N SER A 169 13.45 9.94 -3.46
CA SER A 169 12.66 11.11 -3.82
C SER A 169 13.10 11.58 -5.21
N GLY A 170 12.16 11.78 -6.13
CA GLY A 170 12.47 12.13 -7.52
C GLY A 170 11.32 12.86 -8.21
N SER A 171 11.57 13.35 -9.40
CA SER A 171 10.57 14.01 -10.25
C SER A 171 10.23 13.14 -11.45
N THR A 172 8.95 12.95 -11.70
CA THR A 172 8.42 12.23 -12.87
C THR A 172 8.32 13.11 -14.12
N GLY A 173 8.46 14.43 -13.97
CA GLY A 173 8.21 15.39 -15.05
C GLY A 173 6.72 15.57 -15.41
N LYS A 174 5.78 14.89 -14.71
CA LYS A 174 4.34 15.00 -14.96
C LYS A 174 3.67 15.76 -13.82
N SER A 175 2.72 16.64 -14.13
CA SER A 175 1.93 17.37 -13.11
C SER A 175 0.81 16.51 -12.50
N SER A 176 0.36 15.49 -13.22
CA SER A 176 -0.71 14.58 -12.80
C SER A 176 -0.53 13.19 -13.40
N VAL A 177 -1.21 12.21 -12.85
CA VAL A 177 -1.28 10.83 -13.34
C VAL A 177 -2.72 10.41 -13.54
N SER A 178 -2.97 9.46 -14.46
CA SER A 178 -4.30 8.91 -14.73
C SER A 178 -4.25 7.39 -14.61
N LEU A 179 -5.19 6.83 -13.87
CA LEU A 179 -5.28 5.39 -13.60
C LEU A 179 -6.53 4.76 -14.23
N GLY A 180 -7.48 5.59 -14.68
CA GLY A 180 -8.83 5.18 -15.07
C GLY A 180 -8.99 4.63 -16.49
N ALA A 181 -7.91 4.35 -17.22
CA ALA A 181 -8.01 3.80 -18.57
C ALA A 181 -8.85 2.52 -18.56
N LYS A 182 -9.85 2.46 -19.47
CA LYS A 182 -10.72 1.31 -19.60
C LYS A 182 -9.95 0.09 -20.07
N HIS A 183 -10.23 -1.05 -19.47
CA HIS A 183 -9.82 -2.33 -19.99
C HIS A 183 -10.53 -2.63 -21.31
N THR A 184 -9.81 -2.88 -22.38
CA THR A 184 -10.36 -3.06 -23.72
C THR A 184 -10.19 -4.47 -24.25
N ASN A 185 -9.12 -5.20 -23.83
CA ASN A 185 -8.84 -6.55 -24.25
C ASN A 185 -7.98 -7.24 -23.19
N GLU A 186 -8.32 -8.47 -22.84
CA GLU A 186 -7.58 -9.28 -21.86
C GLU A 186 -6.33 -9.93 -22.44
N GLU A 187 -6.29 -10.14 -23.76
CA GLU A 187 -5.27 -10.98 -24.38
C GLU A 187 -4.12 -10.20 -25.02
N ASP A 188 -4.34 -8.97 -25.49
CA ASP A 188 -3.39 -8.31 -26.39
C ASP A 188 -2.92 -6.93 -25.97
N GLY A 189 -2.65 -6.72 -24.71
CA GLY A 189 -1.87 -5.57 -24.39
C GLY A 189 -2.65 -4.29 -24.15
N SER A 190 -3.85 -4.39 -23.65
CA SER A 190 -4.58 -3.23 -23.14
C SER A 190 -3.72 -2.43 -22.16
N ARG A 191 -3.52 -1.15 -22.42
CA ARG A 191 -2.79 -0.22 -21.56
C ARG A 191 -3.74 0.37 -20.52
N CYS A 192 -4.31 -0.50 -19.70
CA CYS A 192 -5.08 -0.15 -18.52
C CYS A 192 -4.28 -0.44 -17.24
N PHE A 193 -4.90 -0.27 -16.08
CA PHE A 193 -4.26 -0.59 -14.81
C PHE A 193 -4.20 -2.11 -14.61
N TRP A 194 -3.00 -2.62 -14.47
CA TRP A 194 -2.74 -4.02 -14.17
C TRP A 194 -2.02 -4.19 -12.84
N VAL A 195 -2.18 -5.38 -12.26
CA VAL A 195 -1.35 -5.91 -11.18
C VAL A 195 -0.69 -7.18 -11.68
N GLY A 196 0.63 -7.26 -11.57
CA GLY A 196 1.43 -8.42 -12.00
C GLY A 196 1.68 -8.54 -13.50
N TYR A 197 1.22 -7.59 -14.29
CA TYR A 197 1.30 -7.59 -15.74
C TYR A 197 1.32 -6.16 -16.29
N SER A 198 1.77 -5.94 -17.53
CA SER A 198 1.49 -4.70 -18.25
C SER A 198 0.83 -5.02 -19.61
N TYR A 199 1.51 -4.98 -20.72
CA TYR A 199 0.86 -5.19 -22.03
C TYR A 199 1.52 -6.29 -22.87
N LYS A 200 2.45 -7.05 -22.27
CA LYS A 200 3.18 -8.13 -22.94
C LYS A 200 3.46 -9.28 -21.99
N ASP A 201 3.54 -10.48 -22.52
CA ASP A 201 3.78 -11.70 -21.76
C ASP A 201 5.18 -11.79 -21.15
N ASP A 202 6.16 -11.08 -21.70
CA ASP A 202 7.51 -10.98 -21.14
C ASP A 202 7.61 -10.01 -19.94
N ARG A 203 6.48 -9.55 -19.40
CA ARG A 203 6.39 -8.55 -18.33
C ARG A 203 5.65 -9.00 -17.08
N TYR A 204 5.32 -10.29 -17.02
CA TYR A 204 4.71 -10.84 -15.82
C TYR A 204 5.64 -10.75 -14.61
N PHE A 205 5.04 -10.45 -13.46
CA PHE A 205 5.70 -10.59 -12.17
C PHE A 205 5.67 -12.06 -11.73
N ASP A 206 6.80 -12.56 -11.23
CA ASP A 206 6.88 -13.89 -10.64
C ASP A 206 6.86 -13.80 -9.11
N GLY A 207 5.72 -14.09 -8.49
CA GLY A 207 5.59 -14.01 -7.05
C GLY A 207 4.16 -14.08 -6.54
N VAL A 208 4.03 -13.69 -5.28
CA VAL A 208 2.74 -13.60 -4.58
C VAL A 208 2.48 -12.18 -4.11
N VAL A 209 1.21 -11.80 -4.14
CA VAL A 209 0.72 -10.49 -3.68
C VAL A 209 -0.33 -10.68 -2.60
N SER A 210 -0.17 -9.99 -1.49
CA SER A 210 -1.11 -10.04 -0.36
C SER A 210 -2.08 -8.86 -0.36
N GLU A 211 -1.62 -7.69 -0.76
CA GLU A 211 -2.43 -6.49 -0.68
C GLU A 211 -2.02 -5.45 -1.74
N VAL A 212 -3.01 -4.82 -2.37
CA VAL A 212 -2.84 -3.67 -3.27
C VAL A 212 -3.82 -2.58 -2.87
N ARG A 213 -3.32 -1.37 -2.69
CA ARG A 213 -4.13 -0.20 -2.33
C ARG A 213 -3.80 0.98 -3.23
N ILE A 214 -4.82 1.75 -3.56
CA ILE A 214 -4.68 3.02 -4.28
C ILE A 214 -5.41 4.09 -3.49
N TRP A 215 -4.75 5.23 -3.31
CA TRP A 215 -5.28 6.40 -2.62
C TRP A 215 -5.26 7.60 -3.57
N ASN A 216 -6.26 8.44 -3.51
CA ASN A 216 -6.32 9.70 -4.30
C ASN A 216 -5.59 10.87 -3.60
N ARG A 217 -4.69 10.58 -2.70
CA ARG A 217 -3.86 11.55 -1.99
C ARG A 217 -2.46 11.03 -1.75
N ALA A 218 -1.51 11.92 -1.56
CA ALA A 218 -0.18 11.56 -1.11
C ALA A 218 -0.21 11.26 0.40
N LEU A 219 0.03 10.01 0.80
CA LEU A 219 0.11 9.62 2.19
C LEU A 219 1.37 10.21 2.85
N THR A 220 1.26 10.63 4.11
CA THR A 220 2.40 11.08 4.91
C THR A 220 3.32 9.92 5.30
N ALA A 221 4.55 10.22 5.73
CA ALA A 221 5.49 9.19 6.19
C ALA A 221 4.95 8.40 7.40
N GLU A 222 4.21 9.06 8.30
CA GLU A 222 3.59 8.43 9.46
C GLU A 222 2.48 7.45 9.07
N GLU A 223 1.59 7.86 8.16
CA GLU A 223 0.51 7.01 7.67
C GLU A 223 1.03 5.75 6.97
N ARG A 224 2.15 5.84 6.26
CA ARG A 224 2.80 4.69 5.59
C ARG A 224 3.51 3.74 6.56
N ARG A 225 4.08 4.24 7.65
CA ARG A 225 4.66 3.39 8.71
C ARG A 225 3.60 2.55 9.40
N ASN A 226 2.41 3.08 9.52
CA ASN A 226 1.27 2.44 10.16
C ASN A 226 0.35 1.77 9.13
N PHE A 227 0.89 0.85 8.30
CA PHE A 227 0.15 0.10 7.29
C PHE A 227 -1.19 -0.47 7.79
N ARG A 228 -1.28 -0.82 9.08
CA ARG A 228 -2.52 -1.32 9.72
C ARG A 228 -3.47 -0.20 10.19
N THR A 229 -3.00 1.01 10.42
CA THR A 229 -3.79 2.10 11.01
C THR A 229 -4.31 3.14 10.01
N ALA A 230 -3.82 3.16 8.79
CA ALA A 230 -4.30 4.05 7.72
C ALA A 230 -5.81 3.90 7.38
N ARG A 231 -6.48 2.89 7.94
CA ARG A 231 -7.94 2.67 7.85
C ARG A 231 -8.80 3.79 8.46
N ARG A 232 -8.27 4.70 9.30
CA ARG A 232 -9.11 5.52 10.21
C ARG A 232 -9.43 6.95 9.76
N ARG A 233 -8.84 7.48 8.69
CA ARG A 233 -9.12 8.86 8.25
C ARG A 233 -9.47 8.93 6.77
N LEU A 234 -10.62 8.36 6.39
CA LEU A 234 -11.24 8.67 5.12
C LEU A 234 -12.18 9.86 5.33
N ASP A 235 -11.75 11.06 4.96
CA ASP A 235 -12.64 12.18 4.69
C ASP A 235 -13.49 11.83 3.46
N ARG A 236 -14.74 12.31 3.38
CA ARG A 236 -15.66 12.06 2.25
C ARG A 236 -15.09 12.42 0.87
N ARG A 237 -14.03 13.21 0.82
CA ARG A 237 -13.33 13.62 -0.41
C ARG A 237 -12.16 12.70 -0.79
N ASN A 238 -11.71 11.84 0.11
CA ASN A 238 -10.60 10.91 -0.11
C ASN A 238 -11.15 9.51 -0.29
N TRP A 239 -10.88 8.90 -1.45
CA TRP A 239 -11.21 7.51 -1.71
C TRP A 239 -9.96 6.62 -1.65
N ARG A 240 -10.20 5.38 -1.29
CA ARG A 240 -9.22 4.29 -1.31
C ARG A 240 -9.87 3.08 -1.98
N ILE A 241 -9.13 2.42 -2.85
CA ILE A 241 -9.49 1.12 -3.41
C ILE A 241 -8.52 0.08 -2.88
N GLN A 242 -9.08 -1.04 -2.42
CA GLN A 242 -8.32 -2.23 -2.04
C GLN A 242 -8.66 -3.33 -3.05
N ILE A 243 -7.78 -3.51 -4.03
CA ILE A 243 -8.07 -4.24 -5.27
C ILE A 243 -8.24 -5.74 -5.02
N LEU A 244 -7.41 -6.35 -4.18
CA LEU A 244 -7.42 -7.81 -4.06
C LEU A 244 -8.57 -8.36 -3.21
N GLN A 245 -9.12 -7.60 -2.26
CA GLN A 245 -10.27 -8.06 -1.47
C GLN A 245 -11.57 -8.10 -2.28
N GLU A 246 -11.74 -7.19 -3.23
CA GLU A 246 -12.94 -7.16 -4.08
C GLU A 246 -12.92 -8.29 -5.11
N LEU A 247 -11.77 -8.59 -5.70
CA LEU A 247 -11.62 -9.71 -6.66
C LEU A 247 -11.85 -11.08 -6.02
N PHE A 248 -11.42 -11.30 -4.77
CA PHE A 248 -11.65 -12.57 -4.07
C PHE A 248 -13.09 -12.75 -3.57
N SER A 249 -13.84 -11.67 -3.32
CA SER A 249 -15.23 -11.77 -2.90
C SER A 249 -16.15 -12.23 -4.04
N GLU A 250 -15.80 -11.95 -5.29
CA GLU A 250 -16.55 -12.39 -6.46
C GLU A 250 -16.29 -13.85 -6.83
N GLU A 251 -15.07 -14.38 -6.61
CA GLU A 251 -14.76 -15.79 -6.88
C GLU A 251 -15.33 -16.73 -5.80
N ILE A 252 -15.33 -16.32 -4.52
CA ILE A 252 -15.90 -17.13 -3.43
C ILE A 252 -17.43 -17.24 -3.53
N SER A 253 -18.09 -16.32 -4.22
CA SER A 253 -19.54 -16.40 -4.45
C SER A 253 -19.93 -17.32 -5.61
N LYS A 254 -18.98 -17.92 -6.32
CA LYS A 254 -19.20 -18.81 -7.48
C LYS A 254 -18.82 -20.27 -7.23
N VAL A 255 -18.51 -20.64 -5.97
CA VAL A 255 -18.22 -22.04 -5.57
C VAL A 255 -19.35 -22.62 -4.73
#